data_da7191d38f8edffbdce77ccb5ab530ca
#
_entry.id   da7191d38f8edffbdce77ccb5ab530ca
#
_cell.length_a   1.000
_cell.length_b   1.000
_cell.length_c   1.000
_cell.angle_alpha   90.00
_cell.angle_beta   90.00
_cell.angle_gamma   90.00
#
_symmetry.space_group_name_H-M   'P 1'
#
loop_
_entity.id
_entity.type
_entity.pdbx_description
1 polymer ?
#
loop_
_entity_poly.entity_id
_entity_poly.type
_entity_poly.pdbx_seq_one_letter_code
_entity_poly.pdbx_strand_id
1 'polypeptide(L)'
;MSDPPRVWSAQTGEAEDITRLLIAFREWNGSHTPSAEAMHASVSRLLEDPGTEFLLGASADEAVPSGVCQLRFRHSVWTSSEDCWIEDLFIAGAARRRGVGRALVQLALQRAIARGALRIELDTSETNRAAIALYESLGFSATSKAHGAHHSRDIFMGRRL
;
A
#
# COMPACT_ATOMS: atom_id res chain seq x y z
N MET A 1 2.45 -7.90 -27.32
CA MET A 1 2.43 -6.97 -26.16
C MET A 1 1.21 -7.29 -25.34
N SER A 2 1.37 -7.48 -24.05
CA SER A 2 0.23 -7.64 -23.15
C SER A 2 -0.35 -6.25 -22.87
N ASP A 3 -1.67 -6.16 -22.79
CA ASP A 3 -2.32 -4.93 -22.37
C ASP A 3 -1.86 -4.53 -20.93
N PRO A 4 -1.83 -3.24 -20.63
CA PRO A 4 -1.41 -2.78 -19.30
C PRO A 4 -2.39 -3.24 -18.22
N PRO A 5 -1.93 -3.44 -16.98
CA PRO A 5 -2.80 -3.75 -15.87
C PRO A 5 -3.76 -2.58 -15.60
N ARG A 6 -4.95 -2.92 -15.10
CA ARG A 6 -5.96 -1.93 -14.66
C ARG A 6 -5.77 -1.66 -13.18
N VAL A 7 -5.77 -0.38 -12.78
CA VAL A 7 -5.71 0.02 -11.36
C VAL A 7 -6.72 1.14 -11.10
N TRP A 8 -7.32 1.13 -9.91
CA TRP A 8 -8.36 2.11 -9.55
C TRP A 8 -8.46 2.32 -8.04
N SER A 9 -9.06 3.45 -7.63
CA SER A 9 -9.42 3.69 -6.24
C SER A 9 -10.69 2.90 -5.90
N ALA A 10 -10.61 2.07 -4.87
CA ALA A 10 -11.70 1.21 -4.46
C ALA A 10 -12.87 2.02 -3.87
N GLN A 11 -14.08 1.51 -4.09
CA GLN A 11 -15.32 2.05 -3.55
C GLN A 11 -15.83 1.17 -2.39
N THR A 12 -16.78 1.69 -1.62
CA THR A 12 -17.35 0.98 -0.46
C THR A 12 -17.94 -0.39 -0.81
N GLY A 13 -18.49 -0.54 -2.01
CA GLY A 13 -19.03 -1.82 -2.52
C GLY A 13 -17.96 -2.88 -2.80
N GLU A 14 -16.67 -2.55 -2.73
CA GLU A 14 -15.57 -3.47 -3.05
C GLU A 14 -14.87 -4.03 -1.79
N ALA A 15 -15.49 -3.89 -0.61
CA ALA A 15 -14.94 -4.36 0.65
C ALA A 15 -14.61 -5.87 0.66
N GLU A 16 -15.41 -6.68 -0.04
CA GLU A 16 -15.16 -8.13 -0.14
C GLU A 16 -13.88 -8.46 -0.91
N ASP A 17 -13.63 -7.78 -2.03
CA ASP A 17 -12.41 -7.99 -2.81
C ASP A 17 -11.17 -7.55 -2.05
N ILE A 18 -11.22 -6.40 -1.38
CA ILE A 18 -10.13 -5.93 -0.52
C ILE A 18 -9.87 -6.95 0.59
N THR A 19 -10.91 -7.38 1.29
CA THR A 19 -10.80 -8.34 2.40
C THR A 19 -10.20 -9.65 1.92
N ARG A 20 -10.66 -10.19 0.80
CA ARG A 20 -10.13 -11.43 0.19
C ARG A 20 -8.61 -11.32 -0.06
N LEU A 21 -8.16 -10.21 -0.62
CA LEU A 21 -6.74 -9.98 -0.90
C LEU A 21 -5.91 -9.82 0.38
N LEU A 22 -6.44 -9.12 1.39
CA LEU A 22 -5.76 -8.96 2.68
C LEU A 22 -5.71 -10.27 3.48
N ILE A 23 -6.74 -11.13 3.37
CA ILE A 23 -6.68 -12.49 3.93
C ILE A 23 -5.57 -13.30 3.26
N ALA A 24 -5.48 -13.26 1.94
CA ALA A 24 -4.41 -13.94 1.21
C ALA A 24 -3.02 -13.41 1.62
N PHE A 25 -2.90 -12.10 1.87
CA PHE A 25 -1.66 -11.49 2.38
C PHE A 25 -1.33 -11.96 3.81
N ARG A 26 -2.33 -12.00 4.69
CA ARG A 26 -2.19 -12.54 6.05
C ARG A 26 -1.65 -13.99 6.02
N GLU A 27 -2.25 -14.84 5.18
CA GLU A 27 -1.85 -16.24 5.04
C GLU A 27 -0.44 -16.37 4.43
N TRP A 28 -0.12 -15.54 3.46
CA TRP A 28 1.24 -15.49 2.89
C TRP A 28 2.28 -15.14 3.96
N ASN A 29 1.93 -14.29 4.93
CA ASN A 29 2.77 -13.96 6.09
C ASN A 29 2.77 -15.06 7.18
N GLY A 30 2.06 -16.17 6.99
CA GLY A 30 1.97 -17.27 7.95
C GLY A 30 1.12 -16.96 9.18
N SER A 31 0.23 -15.97 9.10
CA SER A 31 -0.68 -15.58 10.18
C SER A 31 -2.12 -16.04 9.90
N HIS A 32 -2.86 -16.31 10.97
CA HIS A 32 -4.29 -16.66 10.92
C HIS A 32 -5.17 -15.63 11.64
N THR A 33 -4.57 -14.58 12.15
CA THR A 33 -5.26 -13.50 12.85
C THR A 33 -5.02 -12.17 12.14
N PRO A 34 -6.00 -11.23 12.17
CA PRO A 34 -7.36 -11.35 12.71
C PRO A 34 -8.25 -12.32 11.89
N SER A 35 -9.46 -12.64 12.40
CA SER A 35 -10.43 -13.47 11.67
C SER A 35 -10.91 -12.77 10.38
N ALA A 36 -11.50 -13.54 9.47
CA ALA A 36 -12.04 -12.99 8.22
C ALA A 36 -13.13 -11.93 8.49
N GLU A 37 -14.01 -12.19 9.46
CA GLU A 37 -15.07 -11.24 9.85
C GLU A 37 -14.47 -9.95 10.43
N ALA A 38 -13.46 -10.06 11.29
CA ALA A 38 -12.81 -8.88 11.87
C ALA A 38 -12.06 -8.06 10.80
N MET A 39 -11.44 -8.73 9.84
CA MET A 39 -10.81 -8.03 8.70
C MET A 39 -11.83 -7.32 7.84
N HIS A 40 -12.95 -7.98 7.50
CA HIS A 40 -14.01 -7.37 6.70
C HIS A 40 -14.61 -6.14 7.41
N ALA A 41 -14.88 -6.25 8.71
CA ALA A 41 -15.37 -5.12 9.51
C ALA A 41 -14.37 -3.94 9.52
N SER A 42 -13.08 -4.24 9.64
CA SER A 42 -12.02 -3.22 9.60
C SER A 42 -11.90 -2.56 8.22
N VAL A 43 -11.94 -3.33 7.14
CA VAL A 43 -11.91 -2.81 5.77
C VAL A 43 -13.11 -1.90 5.53
N SER A 44 -14.33 -2.34 5.90
CA SER A 44 -15.54 -1.54 5.74
C SER A 44 -15.47 -0.21 6.47
N ARG A 45 -14.97 -0.22 7.71
CA ARG A 45 -14.74 0.99 8.50
C ARG A 45 -13.70 1.91 7.85
N LEU A 46 -12.60 1.34 7.34
CA LEU A 46 -11.51 2.12 6.74
C LEU A 46 -11.88 2.70 5.38
N LEU A 47 -12.79 2.06 4.63
CA LEU A 47 -13.33 2.61 3.39
C LEU A 47 -14.16 3.90 3.62
N GLU A 48 -14.70 4.08 4.81
CA GLU A 48 -15.44 5.29 5.21
C GLU A 48 -14.53 6.35 5.86
N ASP A 49 -13.31 5.99 6.20
CA ASP A 49 -12.34 6.90 6.83
C ASP A 49 -11.71 7.82 5.76
N PRO A 50 -11.87 9.15 5.86
CA PRO A 50 -11.29 10.08 4.90
C PRO A 50 -9.75 10.08 4.89
N GLY A 51 -9.11 9.56 5.92
CA GLY A 51 -7.65 9.38 6.00
C GLY A 51 -7.16 8.07 5.37
N THR A 52 -8.03 7.29 4.74
CA THR A 52 -7.67 6.00 4.15
C THR A 52 -8.13 5.92 2.70
N GLU A 53 -7.29 5.36 1.84
CA GLU A 53 -7.68 4.94 0.49
C GLU A 53 -7.20 3.51 0.26
N PHE A 54 -8.07 2.69 -0.34
CA PHE A 54 -7.67 1.41 -0.91
C PHE A 54 -7.61 1.53 -2.42
N LEU A 55 -6.54 0.98 -2.99
CA LEU A 55 -6.36 0.87 -4.43
C LEU A 55 -6.42 -0.61 -4.81
N LEU A 56 -7.12 -0.91 -5.88
CA LEU A 56 -7.22 -2.25 -6.43
C LEU A 56 -6.56 -2.32 -7.79
N GLY A 57 -6.05 -3.49 -8.13
CA GLY A 57 -5.42 -3.74 -9.42
C GLY A 57 -5.68 -5.15 -9.93
N ALA A 58 -5.76 -5.26 -11.25
CA ALA A 58 -5.91 -6.51 -11.97
C ALA A 58 -5.03 -6.52 -13.21
N SER A 59 -4.53 -7.69 -13.60
CA SER A 59 -3.95 -7.86 -14.94
C SER A 59 -5.03 -7.65 -16.01
N ALA A 60 -4.65 -7.32 -17.22
CA ALA A 60 -5.58 -6.99 -18.28
C ALA A 60 -6.61 -8.10 -18.58
N ASP A 61 -6.21 -9.35 -18.40
CA ASP A 61 -7.02 -10.56 -18.64
C ASP A 61 -7.79 -11.05 -17.40
N GLU A 62 -7.65 -10.39 -16.25
CA GLU A 62 -8.35 -10.77 -15.02
C GLU A 62 -9.65 -10.00 -14.84
N ALA A 63 -10.71 -10.71 -14.49
CA ALA A 63 -12.03 -10.10 -14.23
C ALA A 63 -12.11 -9.51 -12.80
N VAL A 64 -11.39 -10.11 -11.85
CA VAL A 64 -11.39 -9.71 -10.44
C VAL A 64 -10.02 -9.14 -10.04
N PRO A 65 -9.95 -8.24 -9.05
CA PRO A 65 -8.67 -7.69 -8.62
C PRO A 65 -7.76 -8.77 -8.02
N SER A 66 -6.49 -8.68 -8.37
CA SER A 66 -5.41 -9.54 -7.91
C SER A 66 -4.36 -8.81 -7.09
N GLY A 67 -4.49 -7.50 -6.95
CA GLY A 67 -3.62 -6.66 -6.15
C GLY A 67 -4.39 -5.64 -5.33
N VAL A 68 -3.85 -5.32 -4.15
CA VAL A 68 -4.38 -4.30 -3.24
C VAL A 68 -3.25 -3.45 -2.68
N CYS A 69 -3.51 -2.15 -2.54
CA CYS A 69 -2.65 -1.21 -1.84
C CYS A 69 -3.50 -0.38 -0.87
N GLN A 70 -3.08 -0.28 0.38
CA GLN A 70 -3.71 0.59 1.36
C GLN A 70 -2.85 1.82 1.60
N LEU A 71 -3.45 2.99 1.45
CA LEU A 71 -2.84 4.29 1.76
C LEU A 71 -3.44 4.86 3.04
N ARG A 72 -2.58 5.41 3.88
CA ARG A 72 -2.99 6.19 5.05
C ARG A 72 -2.49 7.62 4.90
N PHE A 73 -3.37 8.57 5.11
CA PHE A 73 -3.07 9.99 5.06
C PHE A 73 -3.21 10.60 6.45
N ARG A 74 -2.23 11.38 6.85
CA ARG A 74 -2.25 12.09 8.13
C ARG A 74 -1.64 13.48 7.98
N HIS A 75 -2.20 14.44 8.68
CA HIS A 75 -1.60 15.78 8.71
C HIS A 75 -0.30 15.79 9.50
N SER A 76 0.74 16.35 8.90
CA SER A 76 2.05 16.52 9.51
C SER A 76 2.26 17.99 9.90
N VAL A 77 2.58 18.23 11.16
CA VAL A 77 2.95 19.58 11.63
C VAL A 77 4.21 20.07 10.92
N TRP A 78 5.15 19.17 10.63
CA TRP A 78 6.44 19.52 10.05
C TRP A 78 6.37 19.95 8.59
N THR A 79 5.46 19.35 7.82
CA THR A 79 5.25 19.73 6.42
C THR A 79 4.08 20.68 6.24
N SER A 80 3.26 20.87 7.28
CA SER A 80 1.99 21.60 7.23
C SER A 80 1.06 21.11 6.10
N SER A 81 1.13 19.83 5.82
CA SER A 81 0.38 19.14 4.78
C SER A 81 0.05 17.70 5.18
N GLU A 82 -0.68 16.97 4.35
CA GLU A 82 -0.79 15.53 4.54
C GLU A 82 0.52 14.84 4.16
N ASP A 83 0.88 13.82 4.92
CA ASP A 83 1.84 12.79 4.53
C ASP A 83 1.07 11.54 4.13
N CYS A 84 1.55 10.84 3.13
CA CYS A 84 1.01 9.56 2.68
C CYS A 84 1.90 8.41 3.17
N TRP A 85 1.28 7.37 3.69
CA TRP A 85 1.92 6.12 4.08
C TRP A 85 1.31 4.97 3.30
N ILE A 86 2.15 4.18 2.62
CA ILE A 86 1.72 2.90 2.06
C ILE A 86 1.74 1.88 3.21
N GLU A 87 0.55 1.56 3.72
CA GLU A 87 0.37 0.62 4.83
C GLU A 87 0.58 -0.82 4.37
N ASP A 88 -0.04 -1.19 3.26
CA ASP A 88 0.03 -2.53 2.68
C ASP A 88 0.12 -2.44 1.15
N LEU A 89 0.89 -3.36 0.58
CA LEU A 89 0.90 -3.66 -0.85
C LEU A 89 1.01 -5.17 -1.01
N PHE A 90 0.00 -5.78 -1.61
CA PHE A 90 -0.01 -7.21 -1.86
C PHE A 90 -0.51 -7.54 -3.26
N ILE A 91 0.19 -8.44 -3.93
CA ILE A 91 -0.19 -9.00 -5.22
C ILE A 91 -0.32 -10.51 -5.06
N ALA A 92 -1.46 -11.06 -5.43
CA ALA A 92 -1.69 -12.50 -5.42
C ALA A 92 -0.65 -13.24 -6.28
N GLY A 93 -0.22 -14.43 -5.83
CA GLY A 93 0.92 -15.13 -6.41
C GLY A 93 0.85 -15.33 -7.93
N ALA A 94 -0.30 -15.69 -8.46
CA ALA A 94 -0.52 -15.90 -9.90
C ALA A 94 -0.40 -14.62 -10.74
N ALA A 95 -0.62 -13.44 -10.14
CA ALA A 95 -0.56 -12.14 -10.81
C ALA A 95 0.78 -11.42 -10.63
N ARG A 96 1.70 -12.00 -9.88
CA ARG A 96 3.04 -11.40 -9.69
C ARG A 96 3.80 -11.32 -11.01
N ARG A 97 4.65 -10.27 -11.12
CA ARG A 97 5.49 -9.98 -12.29
C ARG A 97 4.71 -9.64 -13.57
N ARG A 98 3.43 -9.33 -13.45
CA ARG A 98 2.56 -8.86 -14.55
C ARG A 98 2.34 -7.35 -14.54
N GLY A 99 3.13 -6.61 -13.76
CA GLY A 99 3.11 -5.15 -13.70
C GLY A 99 2.07 -4.54 -12.76
N VAL A 100 1.20 -5.36 -12.13
CA VAL A 100 0.13 -4.86 -11.24
C VAL A 100 0.70 -4.08 -10.04
N GLY A 101 1.76 -4.59 -9.41
CA GLY A 101 2.40 -3.90 -8.27
C GLY A 101 2.96 -2.53 -8.65
N ARG A 102 3.63 -2.44 -9.79
CA ARG A 102 4.14 -1.16 -10.32
C ARG A 102 3.01 -0.18 -10.59
N ALA A 103 1.95 -0.63 -11.24
CA ALA A 103 0.80 0.22 -11.55
C ALA A 103 0.10 0.72 -10.27
N LEU A 104 -0.02 -0.12 -9.25
CA LEU A 104 -0.58 0.27 -7.95
C LEU A 104 0.27 1.33 -7.26
N VAL A 105 1.59 1.18 -7.22
CA VAL A 105 2.47 2.19 -6.60
C VAL A 105 2.46 3.50 -7.41
N GLN A 106 2.40 3.44 -8.73
CA GLN A 106 2.24 4.63 -9.57
C GLN A 106 0.92 5.35 -9.29
N LEU A 107 -0.18 4.61 -9.11
CA LEU A 107 -1.46 5.20 -8.72
C LEU A 107 -1.38 5.78 -7.30
N ALA A 108 -0.71 5.11 -6.36
CA ALA A 108 -0.48 5.62 -5.02
C ALA A 108 0.25 6.98 -5.03
N LEU A 109 1.29 7.11 -5.86
CA LEU A 109 1.99 8.39 -6.06
C LEU A 109 1.06 9.47 -6.61
N GLN A 110 0.24 9.15 -7.61
CA GLN A 110 -0.75 10.08 -8.17
C GLN A 110 -1.78 10.52 -7.12
N ARG A 111 -2.28 9.58 -6.31
CA ARG A 111 -3.23 9.89 -5.23
C ARG A 111 -2.61 10.78 -4.15
N ALA A 112 -1.38 10.48 -3.73
CA ALA A 112 -0.65 11.29 -2.76
C ALA A 112 -0.48 12.74 -3.26
N ILE A 113 -0.05 12.92 -4.51
CA ILE A 113 0.10 14.23 -5.14
C ILE A 113 -1.24 14.96 -5.22
N ALA A 114 -2.30 14.27 -5.66
CA ALA A 114 -3.63 14.86 -5.80
C ALA A 114 -4.21 15.36 -4.46
N ARG A 115 -3.83 14.74 -3.34
CA ARG A 115 -4.20 15.17 -2.00
C ARG A 115 -3.27 16.24 -1.40
N GLY A 116 -2.24 16.65 -2.12
CA GLY A 116 -1.28 17.63 -1.66
C GLY A 116 -0.26 17.10 -0.66
N ALA A 117 -0.09 15.78 -0.59
CA ALA A 117 0.96 15.17 0.23
C ALA A 117 2.34 15.57 -0.31
N LEU A 118 3.23 16.00 0.58
CA LEU A 118 4.60 16.36 0.24
C LEU A 118 5.56 15.17 0.40
N ARG A 119 5.08 14.09 1.00
CA ARG A 119 5.89 12.91 1.30
C ARG A 119 5.02 11.66 1.20
N ILE A 120 5.62 10.59 0.63
CA ILE A 120 5.07 9.24 0.65
C ILE A 120 6.12 8.31 1.20
N GLU A 121 5.75 7.51 2.18
CA GLU A 121 6.65 6.62 2.90
C GLU A 121 6.05 5.22 3.00
N LEU A 122 6.91 4.24 3.23
CA LEU A 122 6.56 2.85 3.49
C LEU A 122 7.66 2.19 4.31
N ASP A 123 7.37 1.03 4.86
CA ASP A 123 8.37 0.08 5.35
C ASP A 123 8.24 -1.26 4.62
N THR A 124 9.32 -1.98 4.54
CA THR A 124 9.35 -3.34 3.98
C THR A 124 10.48 -4.13 4.61
N SER A 125 10.37 -5.45 4.57
CA SER A 125 11.46 -6.31 5.05
C SER A 125 12.68 -6.20 4.14
N GLU A 126 13.87 -6.12 4.73
CA GLU A 126 15.15 -6.15 4.00
C GLU A 126 15.34 -7.41 3.15
N THR A 127 14.60 -8.48 3.46
CA THR A 127 14.61 -9.73 2.70
C THR A 127 13.69 -9.69 1.48
N ASN A 128 12.77 -8.72 1.42
CA ASN A 128 11.84 -8.57 0.30
C ASN A 128 12.49 -7.79 -0.86
N ARG A 129 13.49 -8.40 -1.49
CA ARG A 129 14.29 -7.76 -2.54
C ARG A 129 13.47 -7.33 -3.76
N ALA A 130 12.43 -8.08 -4.11
CA ALA A 130 11.57 -7.73 -5.23
C ALA A 130 10.78 -6.43 -4.96
N ALA A 131 10.26 -6.27 -3.76
CA ALA A 131 9.58 -5.03 -3.35
C ALA A 131 10.56 -3.85 -3.29
N ILE A 132 11.73 -4.03 -2.70
CA ILE A 132 12.77 -2.99 -2.64
C ILE A 132 13.15 -2.51 -4.04
N ALA A 133 13.42 -3.44 -4.96
CA ALA A 133 13.75 -3.10 -6.35
C ALA A 133 12.62 -2.34 -7.06
N LEU A 134 11.37 -2.73 -6.82
CA LEU A 134 10.21 -2.02 -7.35
C LEU A 134 10.16 -0.56 -6.83
N TYR A 135 10.26 -0.38 -5.51
CA TYR A 135 10.20 0.95 -4.90
C TYR A 135 11.36 1.84 -5.35
N GLU A 136 12.58 1.32 -5.36
CA GLU A 136 13.76 2.07 -5.85
C GLU A 136 13.59 2.49 -7.31
N SER A 137 13.05 1.63 -8.16
CA SER A 137 12.79 1.95 -9.58
C SER A 137 11.74 3.05 -9.76
N LEU A 138 10.95 3.35 -8.73
CA LEU A 138 9.94 4.41 -8.70
C LEU A 138 10.38 5.62 -7.87
N GLY A 139 11.66 5.72 -7.52
CA GLY A 139 12.25 6.87 -6.85
C GLY A 139 12.21 6.85 -5.32
N PHE A 140 11.77 5.76 -4.71
CA PHE A 140 11.89 5.59 -3.26
C PHE A 140 13.34 5.31 -2.88
N SER A 141 13.76 5.80 -1.72
CA SER A 141 15.11 5.61 -1.21
C SER A 141 15.08 5.39 0.30
N ALA A 142 15.82 4.39 0.76
CA ALA A 142 15.98 4.10 2.19
C ALA A 142 16.75 5.19 2.95
N THR A 143 17.48 6.06 2.23
CA THR A 143 18.31 7.11 2.80
C THR A 143 17.66 8.49 2.76
N SER A 144 16.57 8.66 2.02
CA SER A 144 15.92 9.95 1.87
C SER A 144 15.01 10.23 3.07
N LYS A 145 15.62 10.62 4.18
CA LYS A 145 14.87 11.31 5.21
C LYS A 145 14.85 12.79 4.89
N ALA A 146 13.68 13.26 4.54
CA ALA A 146 13.42 14.67 4.26
C ALA A 146 13.49 15.55 5.53
N HIS A 147 14.21 15.12 6.55
CA HIS A 147 14.37 15.83 7.81
C HIS A 147 15.83 16.21 8.00
N GLY A 148 16.16 17.43 7.61
CA GLY A 148 17.32 18.19 8.08
C GLY A 148 18.65 17.44 8.19
N ALA A 149 19.71 18.17 8.47
CA ALA A 149 21.12 17.73 8.46
C ALA A 149 21.54 16.73 9.56
N HIS A 150 20.64 15.98 10.16
CA HIS A 150 20.98 14.98 11.17
C HIS A 150 21.04 13.58 10.54
N HIS A 151 22.25 13.12 10.31
CA HIS A 151 22.59 11.82 9.71
C HIS A 151 22.52 10.66 10.73
N SER A 152 21.44 10.59 11.52
CA SER A 152 21.24 9.43 12.39
C SER A 152 20.29 8.41 11.74
N ARG A 153 20.58 7.13 11.90
CA ARG A 153 19.61 6.07 11.57
C ARG A 153 18.45 6.18 12.54
N ASP A 154 17.23 6.31 12.04
CA ASP A 154 16.06 6.19 12.89
C ASP A 154 15.93 4.74 13.32
N ILE A 155 15.68 4.57 14.60
CA ILE A 155 15.35 3.27 15.18
C ILE A 155 13.83 3.21 15.26
N PHE A 156 13.25 2.18 14.66
CA PHE A 156 11.83 1.92 14.83
C PHE A 156 11.61 1.25 16.19
N MET A 157 10.82 1.89 17.05
CA MET A 157 10.55 1.38 18.40
C MET A 157 9.07 1.09 18.55
N GLY A 158 8.76 -0.07 19.12
CA GLY A 158 7.38 -0.49 19.40
C GLY A 158 7.28 -1.20 20.73
N ARG A 159 6.10 -1.14 21.31
CA ARG A 159 5.73 -1.88 22.51
C ARG A 159 4.35 -2.49 22.34
N ARG A 160 4.22 -3.75 22.71
CA ARG A 160 2.89 -4.37 22.83
C ARG A 160 2.26 -3.92 24.17
N LEU A 161 0.99 -3.54 24.14
CA LEU A 161 0.20 -3.14 25.31
C LEU A 161 -0.67 -4.29 25.79
#